data_9a02daa59ce892e13f18b845809aa028
#
_entry.id   9a02daa59ce892e13f18b845809aa028
#
_cell.length_a   1.000
_cell.length_b   1.000
_cell.length_c   1.000
_cell.angle_alpha   90.00
_cell.angle_beta   90.00
_cell.angle_gamma   90.00
#
_symmetry.space_group_name_H-M   'P 1'
#
loop_
_entity.id
_entity.type
_entity.pdbx_description
1 polymer ?
#
loop_
_entity_poly.entity_id
_entity_poly.type
_entity_poly.pdbx_seq_one_letter_code
_entity_poly.pdbx_strand_id
1 'polypeptide(L)'
;MSDTLGLSIGTTNLVAARTGRDAVRRRSVVTVFDHRPPEVGLPSENPDLTEHGRVMWGFVERVGDPIPLVAQDGSSYRAEALAADALEAMARAAGAGTASAPQRITVAVPAYWGPGTVGALRGALRSRPALLVGGAPPDLISDAATALVALQTGPGLPAAGVVALCDFGGNGTTLALADASAGLRPIGEVVRYSDLSGEQIDQAILNHVLAGLADAGGADPAGTAAVGSLTRLRGECRAAKERLSAETSTVIPVALPGTTSDVRFTRPELDGLLAAPLAGFLDALGDLLERNRIPASALSAVATVGGGAAIPLITQRLSEELRVPILTLPQPALAAAAGAAALADPAVSPDAATGLAPAADMPTGMSTAAWAAGAAGAAASQSASDGSPSATFR
;
A
#
# COMPACT_ATOMS: atom_id res chain seq x y z
N MET A 1 -9.16 -7.28 27.71
CA MET A 1 -8.77 -6.92 26.33
C MET A 1 -7.92 -8.08 25.81
N SER A 2 -8.29 -8.63 24.69
CA SER A 2 -7.55 -9.73 24.05
C SER A 2 -6.19 -9.20 23.55
N ASP A 3 -5.13 -9.98 23.71
CA ASP A 3 -3.81 -9.63 23.18
C ASP A 3 -3.78 -9.96 21.68
N THR A 4 -3.99 -8.95 20.85
CA THR A 4 -4.09 -9.07 19.40
C THR A 4 -2.95 -8.34 18.70
N LEU A 5 -2.51 -8.87 17.57
CA LEU A 5 -1.47 -8.28 16.72
C LEU A 5 -2.02 -8.03 15.31
N GLY A 6 -2.02 -6.78 14.92
CA GLY A 6 -2.25 -6.35 13.53
C GLY A 6 -0.94 -6.02 12.84
N LEU A 7 -0.76 -6.58 11.67
CA LEU A 7 0.37 -6.29 10.78
C LEU A 7 -0.15 -5.60 9.53
N SER A 8 0.61 -4.69 8.95
CA SER A 8 0.34 -4.19 7.61
C SER A 8 1.57 -4.27 6.73
N ILE A 9 1.35 -4.63 5.46
CA ILE A 9 2.38 -4.70 4.44
C ILE A 9 2.15 -3.60 3.40
N GLY A 10 3.06 -2.63 3.36
CA GLY A 10 3.04 -1.54 2.39
C GLY A 10 4.36 -1.47 1.62
N THR A 11 4.36 -0.82 0.47
CA THR A 11 5.54 -0.70 -0.42
C THR A 11 6.69 0.06 0.21
N THR A 12 6.39 1.02 1.08
CA THR A 12 7.39 1.87 1.76
C THR A 12 7.61 1.47 3.22
N ASN A 13 6.56 1.13 3.94
CA ASN A 13 6.63 0.81 5.36
C ASN A 13 5.87 -0.47 5.68
N LEU A 14 6.41 -1.20 6.65
CA LEU A 14 5.76 -2.27 7.38
C LEU A 14 5.36 -1.73 8.76
N VAL A 15 4.19 -2.12 9.24
CA VAL A 15 3.72 -1.71 10.57
C VAL A 15 3.23 -2.93 11.35
N ALA A 16 3.55 -2.97 12.63
CA ALA A 16 3.00 -3.90 13.61
C ALA A 16 2.35 -3.11 14.74
N ALA A 17 1.05 -3.31 14.96
CA ALA A 17 0.29 -2.73 16.06
C ALA A 17 -0.18 -3.84 16.98
N ARG A 18 0.19 -3.81 18.26
CA ARG A 18 -0.20 -4.79 19.27
C ARG A 18 -0.97 -4.10 20.38
N THR A 19 -2.05 -4.72 20.82
CA THR A 19 -2.87 -4.20 21.91
C THR A 19 -2.03 -3.90 23.15
N GLY A 20 -2.13 -2.67 23.66
CA GLY A 20 -1.42 -2.24 24.87
C GLY A 20 0.08 -1.98 24.71
N ARG A 21 0.59 -1.89 23.47
CA ARG A 21 1.99 -1.55 23.16
C ARG A 21 2.06 -0.47 22.09
N ASP A 22 3.18 0.23 22.03
CA ASP A 22 3.48 1.15 20.95
C ASP A 22 3.62 0.39 19.62
N ALA A 23 3.11 0.99 18.55
CA ALA A 23 3.24 0.42 17.23
C ALA A 23 4.69 0.50 16.74
N VAL A 24 5.14 -0.58 16.11
CA VAL A 24 6.45 -0.63 15.44
C VAL A 24 6.26 -0.33 13.96
N ARG A 25 6.99 0.65 13.46
CA ARG A 25 7.05 0.96 12.02
C ARG A 25 8.49 0.84 11.54
N ARG A 26 8.70 0.14 10.42
CA ARG A 26 10.00 -0.01 9.76
C ARG A 26 9.86 0.10 8.26
N ARG A 27 10.90 0.49 7.56
CA ARG A 27 10.93 0.51 6.09
C ARG A 27 10.76 -0.90 5.52
N SER A 28 10.10 -1.01 4.35
CA SER A 28 9.91 -2.27 3.61
C SER A 28 11.20 -2.70 2.92
N VAL A 29 12.22 -2.93 3.75
CA VAL A 29 13.54 -3.41 3.37
C VAL A 29 13.82 -4.64 4.23
N VAL A 30 14.22 -5.74 3.60
CA VAL A 30 14.59 -6.99 4.29
C VAL A 30 16.09 -7.20 4.12
N THR A 31 16.78 -7.44 5.22
CA THR A 31 18.17 -7.92 5.21
C THR A 31 18.19 -9.39 5.53
N VAL A 32 18.66 -10.19 4.58
CA VAL A 32 18.75 -11.65 4.69
C VAL A 32 20.16 -12.05 5.11
N PHE A 33 20.25 -12.97 6.09
CA PHE A 33 21.48 -13.53 6.62
C PHE A 33 21.51 -15.05 6.41
N ASP A 34 22.70 -15.66 6.35
CA ASP A 34 22.83 -17.12 6.21
C ASP A 34 22.72 -17.86 7.55
N HIS A 35 23.00 -17.20 8.65
CA HIS A 35 23.19 -17.80 9.97
C HIS A 35 22.12 -17.41 11.01
N ARG A 36 21.23 -16.48 10.66
CA ARG A 36 20.14 -16.04 11.54
C ARG A 36 18.90 -15.59 10.73
N PRO A 37 17.74 -15.43 11.39
CA PRO A 37 16.54 -14.96 10.73
C PRO A 37 16.71 -13.57 10.09
N PRO A 38 15.98 -13.29 9.00
CA PRO A 38 15.96 -11.99 8.35
C PRO A 38 15.50 -10.88 9.29
N GLU A 39 16.01 -9.67 9.06
CA GLU A 39 15.63 -8.46 9.76
C GLU A 39 15.02 -7.44 8.78
N VAL A 40 14.19 -6.52 9.30
CA VAL A 40 13.50 -5.50 8.49
C VAL A 40 13.84 -4.09 8.94
N GLY A 41 13.73 -3.15 8.00
CA GLY A 41 13.99 -1.74 8.23
C GLY A 41 15.40 -1.32 7.87
N LEU A 42 15.74 -0.12 8.31
CA LEU A 42 17.08 0.45 8.19
C LEU A 42 17.83 0.35 9.53
N PRO A 43 19.19 0.43 9.56
CA PRO A 43 19.94 0.42 10.81
C PRO A 43 19.50 1.51 11.80
N SER A 44 19.02 2.66 11.31
CA SER A 44 18.48 3.75 12.14
C SER A 44 17.13 3.43 12.80
N GLU A 45 16.40 2.43 12.31
CA GLU A 45 15.07 2.03 12.77
C GLU A 45 15.07 0.70 13.52
N ASN A 46 16.12 -0.10 13.32
CA ASN A 46 16.22 -1.45 13.85
C ASN A 46 17.56 -1.65 14.58
N PRO A 47 17.58 -1.68 15.91
CA PRO A 47 18.78 -1.87 16.70
C PRO A 47 19.40 -3.26 16.53
N ASP A 48 18.63 -4.27 16.07
CA ASP A 48 19.12 -5.63 15.84
C ASP A 48 19.87 -5.76 14.49
N LEU A 49 19.82 -4.73 13.64
CA LEU A 49 20.49 -4.69 12.35
C LEU A 49 21.94 -4.18 12.51
N THR A 50 22.78 -4.99 13.13
CA THR A 50 24.16 -4.65 13.52
C THR A 50 25.21 -5.14 12.55
N GLU A 51 24.85 -5.98 11.57
CA GLU A 51 25.78 -6.58 10.62
C GLU A 51 25.28 -6.48 9.17
N HIS A 52 26.20 -6.64 8.23
CA HIS A 52 25.88 -6.64 6.81
C HIS A 52 25.25 -7.95 6.36
N GLY A 53 24.20 -7.84 5.53
CA GLY A 53 23.53 -8.97 4.88
C GLY A 53 23.08 -8.59 3.48
N ARG A 54 22.34 -9.49 2.84
CA ARG A 54 21.74 -9.23 1.52
C ARG A 54 20.51 -8.37 1.68
N VAL A 55 20.59 -7.13 1.21
CA VAL A 55 19.53 -6.14 1.35
C VAL A 55 18.56 -6.24 0.18
N MET A 56 17.29 -6.52 0.47
CA MET A 56 16.21 -6.71 -0.50
C MET A 56 15.11 -5.66 -0.30
N TRP A 57 14.65 -5.05 -1.39
CA TRP A 57 13.54 -4.08 -1.42
C TRP A 57 12.64 -4.33 -2.64
N GLY A 58 11.51 -3.63 -2.76
CA GLY A 58 10.58 -3.77 -3.89
C GLY A 58 9.84 -5.11 -3.94
N PHE A 59 9.94 -5.95 -2.91
CA PHE A 59 9.32 -7.27 -2.88
C PHE A 59 7.80 -7.19 -2.74
N VAL A 60 7.25 -6.14 -2.13
CA VAL A 60 5.80 -6.02 -1.90
C VAL A 60 5.02 -5.94 -3.22
N GLU A 61 5.56 -5.25 -4.21
CA GLU A 61 4.96 -5.11 -5.54
C GLU A 61 5.11 -6.36 -6.42
N ARG A 62 6.04 -7.23 -6.04
CA ARG A 62 6.40 -8.44 -6.77
C ARG A 62 5.79 -9.72 -6.17
N VAL A 63 4.97 -9.61 -5.11
CA VAL A 63 4.28 -10.77 -4.51
C VAL A 63 3.38 -11.44 -5.55
N GLY A 64 3.59 -12.74 -5.77
CA GLY A 64 2.90 -13.51 -6.78
C GLY A 64 3.52 -13.46 -8.19
N ASP A 65 4.57 -12.67 -8.40
CA ASP A 65 5.34 -12.68 -9.65
C ASP A 65 6.17 -13.98 -9.74
N PRO A 66 6.10 -14.71 -10.86
CA PRO A 66 6.92 -15.91 -11.06
C PRO A 66 8.43 -15.63 -11.11
N ILE A 67 8.85 -14.41 -11.44
CA ILE A 67 10.27 -14.05 -11.55
C ILE A 67 10.81 -13.67 -10.17
N PRO A 68 11.86 -14.34 -9.66
CA PRO A 68 12.44 -14.01 -8.36
C PRO A 68 13.18 -12.67 -8.38
N LEU A 69 13.31 -12.06 -7.21
CA LEU A 69 14.25 -10.96 -6.98
C LEU A 69 15.67 -11.54 -6.84
N VAL A 70 16.65 -10.82 -7.38
CA VAL A 70 18.05 -11.23 -7.36
C VAL A 70 18.84 -10.26 -6.49
N ALA A 71 19.54 -10.78 -5.49
CA ALA A 71 20.46 -10.03 -4.65
C ALA A 71 21.77 -9.71 -5.38
N GLN A 72 22.60 -8.83 -4.81
CA GLN A 72 23.88 -8.41 -5.41
C GLN A 72 24.88 -9.57 -5.58
N ASP A 73 24.79 -10.61 -4.75
CA ASP A 73 25.61 -11.82 -4.82
C ASP A 73 25.08 -12.89 -5.81
N GLY A 74 23.98 -12.59 -6.52
CA GLY A 74 23.32 -13.50 -7.45
C GLY A 74 22.29 -14.44 -6.81
N SER A 75 22.12 -14.43 -5.50
CA SER A 75 21.09 -15.22 -4.80
C SER A 75 19.70 -14.78 -5.21
N SER A 76 18.78 -15.74 -5.40
CA SER A 76 17.41 -15.48 -5.87
C SER A 76 16.37 -15.74 -4.78
N TYR A 77 15.41 -14.84 -4.65
CA TYR A 77 14.37 -14.87 -3.63
C TYR A 77 12.98 -14.65 -4.23
N ARG A 78 12.03 -15.49 -3.83
CA ARG A 78 10.62 -15.27 -4.15
C ARG A 78 10.09 -14.10 -3.34
N ALA A 79 9.36 -13.21 -3.99
CA ALA A 79 8.85 -11.99 -3.35
C ALA A 79 7.89 -12.29 -2.20
N GLU A 80 7.02 -13.29 -2.35
CA GLU A 80 6.13 -13.74 -1.28
C GLU A 80 6.87 -14.35 -0.07
N ALA A 81 8.04 -14.97 -0.29
CA ALA A 81 8.87 -15.46 0.80
C ALA A 81 9.49 -14.29 1.59
N LEU A 82 10.04 -13.29 0.89
CA LEU A 82 10.56 -12.08 1.53
C LEU A 82 9.47 -11.30 2.27
N ALA A 83 8.26 -11.22 1.70
CA ALA A 83 7.11 -10.59 2.36
C ALA A 83 6.72 -11.32 3.65
N ALA A 84 6.73 -12.65 3.64
CA ALA A 84 6.46 -13.46 4.81
C ALA A 84 7.57 -13.34 5.87
N ASP A 85 8.84 -13.30 5.46
CA ASP A 85 9.99 -13.03 6.34
C ASP A 85 9.88 -11.65 6.99
N ALA A 86 9.51 -10.65 6.19
CA ALA A 86 9.31 -9.29 6.66
C ALA A 86 8.21 -9.20 7.73
N LEU A 87 7.05 -9.82 7.48
CA LEU A 87 5.94 -9.84 8.43
C LEU A 87 6.31 -10.62 9.71
N GLU A 88 7.05 -11.72 9.60
CA GLU A 88 7.54 -12.45 10.76
C GLU A 88 8.53 -11.63 11.59
N ALA A 89 9.45 -10.90 10.94
CA ALA A 89 10.38 -10.01 11.62
C ALA A 89 9.63 -8.87 12.33
N MET A 90 8.59 -8.29 11.70
CA MET A 90 7.74 -7.28 12.32
C MET A 90 6.96 -7.83 13.53
N ALA A 91 6.45 -9.05 13.42
CA ALA A 91 5.78 -9.71 14.55
C ALA A 91 6.74 -9.93 15.72
N ARG A 92 7.97 -10.38 15.46
CA ARG A 92 9.03 -10.50 16.49
C ARG A 92 9.33 -9.14 17.14
N ALA A 93 9.48 -8.09 16.33
CA ALA A 93 9.71 -6.73 16.83
C ALA A 93 8.57 -6.22 17.73
N ALA A 94 7.34 -6.62 17.46
CA ALA A 94 6.18 -6.34 18.33
C ALA A 94 6.04 -7.31 19.51
N GLY A 95 7.05 -8.19 19.74
CA GLY A 95 7.11 -9.13 20.85
C GLY A 95 6.31 -10.42 20.65
N ALA A 96 6.00 -10.82 19.41
CA ALA A 96 5.55 -12.18 19.13
C ALA A 96 6.69 -13.18 19.34
N GLY A 97 6.38 -14.37 19.84
CA GLY A 97 7.39 -15.37 20.18
C GLY A 97 8.04 -15.20 21.57
N THR A 98 7.61 -14.21 22.36
CA THR A 98 7.94 -14.08 23.79
C THR A 98 6.95 -14.86 24.66
N ALA A 99 7.13 -14.85 25.99
CA ALA A 99 6.25 -15.55 26.94
C ALA A 99 4.76 -15.15 26.85
N SER A 100 4.44 -14.01 26.22
CA SER A 100 3.06 -13.61 25.91
C SER A 100 2.89 -13.52 24.39
N ALA A 101 2.65 -14.66 23.73
CA ALA A 101 2.29 -14.67 22.31
C ALA A 101 0.90 -14.04 22.10
N PRO A 102 0.67 -13.31 21.00
CA PRO A 102 -0.66 -12.78 20.70
C PRO A 102 -1.66 -13.93 20.48
N GLN A 103 -2.90 -13.71 20.91
CA GLN A 103 -3.98 -14.70 20.75
C GLN A 103 -4.50 -14.80 19.33
N ARG A 104 -4.41 -13.71 18.56
CA ARG A 104 -4.76 -13.64 17.15
C ARG A 104 -3.82 -12.69 16.42
N ILE A 105 -3.56 -12.99 15.16
CA ILE A 105 -2.78 -12.16 14.24
C ILE A 105 -3.61 -11.93 12.98
N THR A 106 -3.73 -10.68 12.57
CA THR A 106 -4.36 -10.29 11.31
C THR A 106 -3.35 -9.45 10.49
N VAL A 107 -3.27 -9.72 9.20
CA VAL A 107 -2.41 -8.98 8.27
C VAL A 107 -3.28 -8.16 7.32
N ALA A 108 -3.10 -6.85 7.34
CA ALA A 108 -3.65 -5.94 6.35
C ALA A 108 -2.79 -6.01 5.08
N VAL A 109 -3.40 -6.41 3.97
CA VAL A 109 -2.77 -6.52 2.65
C VAL A 109 -3.32 -5.44 1.72
N PRO A 110 -2.55 -4.95 0.73
CA PRO A 110 -3.01 -3.93 -0.20
C PRO A 110 -4.33 -4.28 -0.87
N ALA A 111 -5.32 -3.38 -0.80
CA ALA A 111 -6.67 -3.59 -1.31
C ALA A 111 -6.72 -3.81 -2.83
N TYR A 112 -5.71 -3.36 -3.56
CA TYR A 112 -5.58 -3.58 -5.00
C TYR A 112 -4.97 -4.95 -5.37
N TRP A 113 -4.57 -5.77 -4.39
CA TRP A 113 -4.07 -7.12 -4.67
C TRP A 113 -5.19 -8.05 -5.11
N GLY A 114 -4.95 -8.75 -6.22
CA GLY A 114 -5.87 -9.80 -6.68
C GLY A 114 -5.75 -11.08 -5.86
N PRO A 115 -6.72 -12.00 -6.03
CA PRO A 115 -6.76 -13.28 -5.29
C PRO A 115 -5.49 -14.13 -5.42
N GLY A 116 -4.84 -14.11 -6.59
CA GLY A 116 -3.58 -14.82 -6.82
C GLY A 116 -2.44 -14.32 -5.94
N THR A 117 -2.28 -13.00 -5.85
CA THR A 117 -1.27 -12.34 -5.01
C THR A 117 -1.50 -12.64 -3.53
N VAL A 118 -2.74 -12.50 -3.06
CA VAL A 118 -3.13 -12.83 -1.68
C VAL A 118 -2.90 -14.32 -1.41
N GLY A 119 -3.21 -15.20 -2.36
CA GLY A 119 -2.97 -16.64 -2.27
C GLY A 119 -1.49 -17.00 -2.15
N ALA A 120 -0.62 -16.32 -2.92
CA ALA A 120 0.84 -16.51 -2.85
C ALA A 120 1.39 -16.13 -1.46
N LEU A 121 0.99 -14.97 -0.92
CA LEU A 121 1.38 -14.57 0.44
C LEU A 121 0.84 -15.55 1.49
N ARG A 122 -0.44 -15.95 1.41
CA ARG A 122 -1.04 -16.93 2.33
C ARG A 122 -0.28 -18.25 2.34
N GLY A 123 0.18 -18.70 1.17
CA GLY A 123 1.04 -19.89 1.04
C GLY A 123 2.36 -19.75 1.79
N ALA A 124 3.05 -18.61 1.62
CA ALA A 124 4.33 -18.33 2.25
C ALA A 124 4.25 -18.19 3.78
N LEU A 125 3.16 -17.63 4.30
CA LEU A 125 2.95 -17.44 5.74
C LEU A 125 2.81 -18.74 6.53
N ARG A 126 2.36 -19.83 5.90
CA ARG A 126 2.23 -21.15 6.55
C ARG A 126 3.54 -21.71 7.09
N SER A 127 4.68 -21.28 6.54
CA SER A 127 6.01 -21.71 6.95
C SER A 127 6.70 -20.75 7.92
N ARG A 128 5.98 -19.81 8.53
CA ARG A 128 6.53 -18.80 9.44
C ARG A 128 6.01 -19.01 10.87
N PRO A 129 6.80 -19.72 11.74
CA PRO A 129 6.30 -20.16 13.05
C PRO A 129 5.83 -19.04 13.98
N ALA A 130 6.50 -17.87 13.95
CA ALA A 130 6.11 -16.74 14.80
C ALA A 130 4.78 -16.08 14.41
N LEU A 131 4.25 -16.41 13.22
CA LEU A 131 2.95 -15.94 12.73
C LEU A 131 1.82 -16.95 12.93
N LEU A 132 2.13 -18.19 13.35
CA LEU A 132 1.12 -19.21 13.54
C LEU A 132 0.53 -19.11 14.95
N VAL A 133 -0.78 -19.00 15.03
CA VAL A 133 -1.53 -19.07 16.29
C VAL A 133 -2.33 -20.37 16.33
N GLY A 134 -2.02 -21.26 17.27
CA GLY A 134 -2.64 -22.59 17.30
C GLY A 134 -2.36 -23.43 16.03
N GLY A 135 -1.27 -23.16 15.31
CA GLY A 135 -0.93 -23.82 14.05
C GLY A 135 -1.61 -23.23 12.81
N ALA A 136 -2.50 -22.25 12.97
CA ALA A 136 -3.16 -21.56 11.86
C ALA A 136 -2.41 -20.29 11.43
N PRO A 137 -2.28 -20.02 10.11
CA PRO A 137 -1.73 -18.77 9.61
C PRO A 137 -2.65 -17.59 9.91
N PRO A 138 -2.13 -16.34 9.89
CA PRO A 138 -2.94 -15.14 10.12
C PRO A 138 -4.03 -14.94 9.06
N ASP A 139 -5.11 -14.27 9.46
CA ASP A 139 -6.12 -13.78 8.54
C ASP A 139 -5.55 -12.66 7.66
N LEU A 140 -5.86 -12.70 6.35
CA LEU A 140 -5.49 -11.65 5.40
C LEU A 140 -6.71 -10.83 5.06
N ILE A 141 -6.70 -9.55 5.40
CA ILE A 141 -7.80 -8.60 5.19
C ILE A 141 -7.27 -7.40 4.41
N SER A 142 -8.07 -6.78 3.55
CA SER A 142 -7.62 -5.61 2.80
C SER A 142 -7.29 -4.44 3.74
N ASP A 143 -6.24 -3.68 3.41
CA ASP A 143 -5.84 -2.48 4.15
C ASP A 143 -6.92 -1.41 4.17
N ALA A 144 -7.73 -1.32 3.11
CA ALA A 144 -8.89 -0.44 3.05
C ALA A 144 -9.93 -0.81 4.13
N ALA A 145 -10.24 -2.10 4.28
CA ALA A 145 -11.17 -2.58 5.30
C ALA A 145 -10.65 -2.33 6.71
N THR A 146 -9.40 -2.69 6.96
CA THR A 146 -8.78 -2.49 8.28
C THR A 146 -8.65 -1.00 8.62
N ALA A 147 -8.31 -0.14 7.66
CA ALA A 147 -8.24 1.30 7.86
C ALA A 147 -9.60 1.91 8.22
N LEU A 148 -10.69 1.48 7.56
CA LEU A 148 -12.05 1.91 7.92
C LEU A 148 -12.42 1.50 9.35
N VAL A 149 -12.03 0.32 9.80
CA VAL A 149 -12.25 -0.11 11.20
C VAL A 149 -11.45 0.76 12.17
N ALA A 150 -10.21 1.09 11.87
CA ALA A 150 -9.42 2.00 12.71
C ALA A 150 -10.06 3.41 12.79
N LEU A 151 -10.60 3.91 11.69
CA LEU A 151 -11.30 5.20 11.67
C LEU A 151 -12.64 5.13 12.42
N GLN A 152 -13.37 4.03 12.31
CA GLN A 152 -14.63 3.82 13.05
C GLN A 152 -14.41 3.80 14.54
N THR A 153 -13.34 3.15 15.02
CA THR A 153 -13.01 3.05 16.45
C THR A 153 -12.31 4.29 17.01
N GLY A 154 -11.71 5.10 16.14
CA GLY A 154 -11.03 6.35 16.48
C GLY A 154 -11.96 7.55 16.39
N PRO A 155 -11.87 8.39 15.33
CA PRO A 155 -12.70 9.60 15.19
C PRO A 155 -14.17 9.28 14.97
N GLY A 156 -14.51 8.06 14.57
CA GLY A 156 -15.84 7.64 14.15
C GLY A 156 -16.15 8.00 12.70
N LEU A 157 -16.92 7.14 12.03
CA LEU A 157 -17.40 7.35 10.67
C LEU A 157 -18.91 7.68 10.69
N PRO A 158 -19.44 8.36 9.65
CA PRO A 158 -20.87 8.58 9.54
C PRO A 158 -21.65 7.27 9.57
N ALA A 159 -22.85 7.29 10.17
CA ALA A 159 -23.73 6.12 10.23
C ALA A 159 -24.49 5.85 8.92
N ALA A 160 -24.49 6.81 7.99
CA ALA A 160 -25.23 6.74 6.73
C ALA A 160 -24.51 7.50 5.61
N GLY A 161 -24.82 7.14 4.38
CA GLY A 161 -24.23 7.70 3.17
C GLY A 161 -22.97 6.99 2.73
N VAL A 162 -22.21 7.60 1.85
CA VAL A 162 -20.98 7.03 1.28
C VAL A 162 -19.76 7.64 1.95
N VAL A 163 -18.81 6.80 2.31
CA VAL A 163 -17.46 7.20 2.76
C VAL A 163 -16.48 6.87 1.64
N ALA A 164 -15.73 7.88 1.18
CA ALA A 164 -14.59 7.67 0.30
C ALA A 164 -13.33 7.50 1.14
N LEU A 165 -12.65 6.36 1.03
CA LEU A 165 -11.35 6.11 1.63
C LEU A 165 -10.24 6.43 0.62
N CYS A 166 -9.31 7.28 1.04
CA CYS A 166 -8.13 7.68 0.28
C CYS A 166 -6.88 7.25 1.06
N ASP A 167 -6.19 6.23 0.59
CA ASP A 167 -4.91 5.78 1.18
C ASP A 167 -3.75 6.34 0.35
N PHE A 168 -3.08 7.34 0.90
CA PHE A 168 -1.92 8.01 0.30
C PHE A 168 -0.64 7.26 0.60
N GLY A 169 -0.37 6.24 -0.20
CA GLY A 169 0.75 5.31 -0.04
C GLY A 169 2.07 5.76 -0.66
N GLY A 170 3.09 4.91 -0.53
CA GLY A 170 4.45 5.17 -1.05
C GLY A 170 4.54 5.11 -2.56
N ASN A 171 3.87 4.16 -3.19
CA ASN A 171 3.93 3.90 -4.65
C ASN A 171 2.61 4.21 -5.37
N GLY A 172 1.68 4.85 -4.75
CA GLY A 172 0.40 5.25 -5.33
C GLY A 172 -0.63 5.51 -4.25
N THR A 173 -1.73 6.14 -4.64
CA THR A 173 -2.89 6.38 -3.79
C THR A 173 -3.99 5.39 -4.14
N THR A 174 -4.57 4.76 -3.14
CA THR A 174 -5.69 3.83 -3.29
C THR A 174 -7.00 4.53 -2.94
N LEU A 175 -7.99 4.42 -3.82
CA LEU A 175 -9.34 4.96 -3.66
C LEU A 175 -10.32 3.80 -3.48
N ALA A 176 -11.11 3.84 -2.42
CA ALA A 176 -12.18 2.89 -2.17
C ALA A 176 -13.44 3.62 -1.67
N LEU A 177 -14.61 3.08 -2.00
CA LEU A 177 -15.89 3.61 -1.53
C LEU A 177 -16.55 2.59 -0.61
N ALA A 178 -17.21 3.05 0.43
CA ALA A 178 -17.92 2.21 1.39
C ALA A 178 -19.29 2.79 1.73
N ASP A 179 -20.29 1.92 1.85
CA ASP A 179 -21.63 2.29 2.31
C ASP A 179 -21.70 2.24 3.84
N ALA A 180 -21.75 3.41 4.46
CA ALA A 180 -21.85 3.54 5.90
C ALA A 180 -23.16 2.93 6.46
N SER A 181 -24.25 3.02 5.70
CA SER A 181 -25.55 2.45 6.11
C SER A 181 -25.56 0.91 6.12
N ALA A 182 -24.62 0.30 5.39
CA ALA A 182 -24.50 -1.16 5.25
C ALA A 182 -23.25 -1.71 5.98
N GLY A 183 -22.83 -1.08 7.09
CA GLY A 183 -21.68 -1.54 7.87
C GLY A 183 -20.35 -1.38 7.13
N LEU A 184 -20.17 -0.31 6.37
CA LEU A 184 -18.96 -0.01 5.57
C LEU A 184 -18.71 -1.03 4.45
N ARG A 185 -19.77 -1.61 3.90
CA ARG A 185 -19.65 -2.54 2.77
C ARG A 185 -19.06 -1.81 1.55
N PRO A 186 -18.07 -2.41 0.86
CA PRO A 186 -17.46 -1.83 -0.33
C PRO A 186 -18.48 -1.53 -1.42
N ILE A 187 -18.29 -0.41 -2.12
CA ILE A 187 -19.05 -0.01 -3.30
C ILE A 187 -18.09 0.01 -4.49
N GLY A 188 -18.38 -0.79 -5.50
CA GLY A 188 -17.57 -0.91 -6.71
C GLY A 188 -16.18 -1.48 -6.44
N GLU A 189 -15.28 -1.23 -7.38
CA GLU A 189 -13.89 -1.70 -7.32
C GLU A 189 -12.96 -0.64 -6.73
N VAL A 190 -11.90 -1.11 -6.11
CA VAL A 190 -10.80 -0.25 -5.63
C VAL A 190 -10.04 0.30 -6.83
N VAL A 191 -9.76 1.59 -6.82
CA VAL A 191 -8.98 2.27 -7.85
C VAL A 191 -7.61 2.63 -7.33
N ARG A 192 -6.57 2.34 -8.13
CA ARG A 192 -5.20 2.75 -7.85
C ARG A 192 -4.86 3.96 -8.72
N TYR A 193 -4.48 5.07 -8.09
CA TYR A 193 -3.97 6.28 -8.74
C TYR A 193 -2.47 6.39 -8.52
N SER A 194 -1.69 6.33 -9.60
CA SER A 194 -0.22 6.25 -9.55
C SER A 194 0.48 7.60 -9.46
N ASP A 195 -0.16 8.66 -9.99
CA ASP A 195 0.50 9.96 -10.21
C ASP A 195 0.62 10.81 -8.95
N LEU A 196 -0.05 10.39 -7.86
CA LEU A 196 0.15 10.96 -6.54
C LEU A 196 0.61 9.86 -5.58
N SER A 197 1.88 9.85 -5.25
CA SER A 197 2.49 8.87 -4.35
C SER A 197 3.67 9.47 -3.60
N GLY A 198 4.06 8.84 -2.49
CA GLY A 198 5.24 9.25 -1.74
C GLY A 198 6.51 9.29 -2.58
N GLU A 199 6.69 8.32 -3.48
CA GLU A 199 7.87 8.22 -4.35
C GLU A 199 7.87 9.25 -5.47
N GLN A 200 6.69 9.58 -6.04
CA GLN A 200 6.57 10.66 -7.01
C GLN A 200 6.88 12.02 -6.38
N ILE A 201 6.44 12.24 -5.15
CA ILE A 201 6.77 13.45 -4.39
C ILE A 201 8.28 13.52 -4.11
N ASP A 202 8.90 12.42 -3.67
CA ASP A 202 10.35 12.35 -3.45
C ASP A 202 11.12 12.68 -4.72
N GLN A 203 10.66 12.19 -5.88
CA GLN A 203 11.27 12.47 -7.17
C GLN A 203 11.08 13.93 -7.61
N ALA A 204 9.91 14.51 -7.35
CA ALA A 204 9.64 15.92 -7.65
C ALA A 204 10.55 16.84 -6.82
N ILE A 205 10.74 16.55 -5.52
CA ILE A 205 11.67 17.29 -4.66
C ILE A 205 13.11 17.12 -5.16
N LEU A 206 13.54 15.91 -5.51
CA LEU A 206 14.86 15.66 -6.05
C LEU A 206 15.11 16.50 -7.33
N ASN A 207 14.17 16.49 -8.27
CA ASN A 207 14.27 17.27 -9.49
C ASN A 207 14.34 18.78 -9.22
N HIS A 208 13.55 19.27 -8.27
CA HIS A 208 13.57 20.68 -7.84
C HIS A 208 14.93 21.08 -7.26
N VAL A 209 15.50 20.25 -6.39
CA VAL A 209 16.83 20.49 -5.81
C VAL A 209 17.93 20.48 -6.89
N LEU A 210 17.89 19.50 -7.80
CA LEU A 210 18.89 19.40 -8.87
C LEU A 210 18.81 20.59 -9.85
N ALA A 211 17.61 21.06 -10.17
CA ALA A 211 17.41 22.25 -11.02
C ALA A 211 18.01 23.50 -10.35
N GLY A 212 17.73 23.71 -9.06
CA GLY A 212 18.31 24.83 -8.31
C GLY A 212 19.84 24.80 -8.22
N LEU A 213 20.45 23.62 -8.16
CA LEU A 213 21.90 23.46 -8.19
C LEU A 213 22.49 23.73 -9.58
N ALA A 214 21.83 23.32 -10.65
CA ALA A 214 22.27 23.60 -12.02
C ALA A 214 22.24 25.10 -12.32
N ASP A 215 21.20 25.81 -11.90
CA ASP A 215 21.06 27.26 -12.05
C ASP A 215 22.17 28.02 -11.26
N ALA A 216 22.65 27.43 -10.16
CA ALA A 216 23.76 27.98 -9.37
C ALA A 216 25.16 27.64 -9.93
N GLY A 217 25.25 26.98 -11.12
CA GLY A 217 26.52 26.60 -11.75
C GLY A 217 27.14 25.33 -11.15
N GLY A 218 26.36 24.50 -10.49
CA GLY A 218 26.78 23.24 -9.90
C GLY A 218 26.97 22.11 -10.91
N ALA A 219 27.63 21.03 -10.48
CA ALA A 219 28.14 19.94 -11.30
C ALA A 219 27.06 19.18 -12.12
N ASP A 220 27.49 18.69 -13.29
CA ASP A 220 26.74 17.74 -14.12
C ASP A 220 26.60 16.37 -13.41
N PRO A 221 25.38 15.89 -13.12
CA PRO A 221 25.14 14.61 -12.43
C PRO A 221 25.32 13.36 -13.30
N ALA A 222 25.85 13.49 -14.55
CA ALA A 222 25.87 12.42 -15.55
C ALA A 222 26.92 11.32 -15.34
N GLY A 223 27.76 11.35 -14.30
CA GLY A 223 28.79 10.34 -14.04
C GLY A 223 28.30 9.12 -13.28
N THR A 224 28.82 7.92 -13.58
CA THR A 224 28.51 6.65 -12.87
C THR A 224 28.76 6.74 -11.34
N ALA A 225 29.70 7.58 -10.90
CA ALA A 225 29.95 7.89 -9.49
C ALA A 225 28.79 8.64 -8.81
N ALA A 226 27.89 9.24 -9.60
CA ALA A 226 26.73 9.97 -9.11
C ALA A 226 25.56 9.09 -8.62
N VAL A 227 25.47 7.83 -9.08
CA VAL A 227 24.30 6.97 -8.78
C VAL A 227 24.10 6.77 -7.27
N GLY A 228 25.15 6.42 -6.53
CA GLY A 228 25.08 6.26 -5.08
C GLY A 228 24.76 7.57 -4.34
N SER A 229 25.31 8.69 -4.84
CA SER A 229 25.06 10.01 -4.28
C SER A 229 23.64 10.49 -4.54
N LEU A 230 23.07 10.21 -5.73
CA LEU A 230 21.68 10.50 -6.09
C LEU A 230 20.70 9.66 -5.25
N THR A 231 21.01 8.38 -5.03
CA THR A 231 20.20 7.52 -4.16
C THR A 231 20.15 8.06 -2.73
N ARG A 232 21.29 8.53 -2.21
CA ARG A 232 21.36 9.16 -0.88
C ARG A 232 20.56 10.46 -0.87
N LEU A 233 20.75 11.33 -1.86
CA LEU A 233 20.01 12.60 -1.97
C LEU A 233 18.50 12.38 -2.06
N ARG A 234 18.05 11.34 -2.78
CA ARG A 234 16.62 10.95 -2.79
C ARG A 234 16.12 10.56 -1.39
N GLY A 235 16.97 9.90 -0.59
CA GLY A 235 16.66 9.60 0.81
C GLY A 235 16.51 10.87 1.65
N GLU A 236 17.37 11.88 1.45
CA GLU A 236 17.28 13.19 2.11
C GLU A 236 16.02 13.96 1.68
N CYS A 237 15.65 13.91 0.40
CA CYS A 237 14.40 14.49 -0.11
C CYS A 237 13.17 13.86 0.55
N ARG A 238 13.17 12.53 0.71
CA ARG A 238 12.12 11.82 1.45
C ARG A 238 12.04 12.28 2.90
N ALA A 239 13.17 12.34 3.59
CA ALA A 239 13.23 12.81 4.98
C ALA A 239 12.75 14.26 5.09
N ALA A 240 13.09 15.12 4.15
CA ALA A 240 12.62 16.50 4.09
C ALA A 240 11.08 16.58 3.89
N LYS A 241 10.51 15.79 2.98
CA LYS A 241 9.05 15.66 2.81
C LYS A 241 8.36 15.27 4.12
N GLU A 242 8.90 14.28 4.81
CA GLU A 242 8.34 13.79 6.08
C GLU A 242 8.41 14.86 7.18
N ARG A 243 9.51 15.60 7.29
CA ARG A 243 9.63 16.73 8.24
C ARG A 243 8.64 17.86 7.92
N LEU A 244 8.45 18.20 6.64
CA LEU A 244 7.53 19.25 6.21
C LEU A 244 6.05 18.93 6.46
N SER A 245 5.70 17.72 6.87
CA SER A 245 4.35 17.43 7.37
C SER A 245 4.06 18.14 8.70
N ALA A 246 5.08 18.40 9.53
CA ALA A 246 4.96 19.10 10.81
C ALA A 246 5.61 20.50 10.80
N GLU A 247 6.71 20.65 10.04
CA GLU A 247 7.51 21.87 9.98
C GLU A 247 7.14 22.74 8.77
N THR A 248 7.48 24.03 8.80
CA THR A 248 7.25 24.97 7.67
C THR A 248 8.45 25.08 6.74
N SER A 249 9.65 24.68 7.18
CA SER A 249 10.88 24.67 6.39
C SER A 249 11.86 23.64 6.94
N THR A 250 12.71 23.13 6.06
CA THR A 250 13.75 22.16 6.41
C THR A 250 14.99 22.39 5.55
N VAL A 251 16.07 21.67 5.86
CA VAL A 251 17.31 21.67 5.09
C VAL A 251 17.52 20.29 4.47
N ILE A 252 17.88 20.27 3.20
CA ILE A 252 18.25 19.06 2.44
C ILE A 252 19.78 19.12 2.24
N PRO A 253 20.55 18.26 2.93
CA PRO A 253 21.98 18.19 2.71
C PRO A 253 22.28 17.53 1.36
N VAL A 254 23.03 18.22 0.52
CA VAL A 254 23.45 17.74 -0.80
C VAL A 254 24.92 17.39 -0.77
N ALA A 255 25.24 16.14 -1.12
CA ALA A 255 26.61 15.64 -1.27
C ALA A 255 26.71 14.88 -2.61
N LEU A 256 26.94 15.64 -3.69
CA LEU A 256 27.18 15.12 -5.04
C LEU A 256 28.66 15.25 -5.40
N PRO A 257 29.18 14.48 -6.38
CA PRO A 257 30.54 14.65 -6.86
C PRO A 257 30.78 16.10 -7.32
N GLY A 258 31.74 16.77 -6.70
CA GLY A 258 32.07 18.16 -6.99
C GLY A 258 31.18 19.22 -6.36
N THR A 259 30.14 18.86 -5.63
CA THR A 259 29.21 19.82 -4.99
C THR A 259 28.76 19.34 -3.64
N THR A 260 29.01 20.14 -2.61
CA THR A 260 28.44 19.95 -1.26
C THR A 260 27.73 21.25 -0.89
N SER A 261 26.46 21.17 -0.52
CA SER A 261 25.61 22.33 -0.21
C SER A 261 24.46 21.94 0.69
N ASP A 262 23.95 22.89 1.44
CA ASP A 262 22.72 22.77 2.19
C ASP A 262 21.61 23.57 1.48
N VAL A 263 20.61 22.87 0.99
CA VAL A 263 19.48 23.47 0.30
C VAL A 263 18.32 23.64 1.26
N ARG A 264 17.91 24.90 1.51
CA ARG A 264 16.71 25.18 2.27
C ARG A 264 15.50 24.85 1.40
N PHE A 265 14.56 24.07 1.95
CA PHE A 265 13.30 23.67 1.27
C PHE A 265 12.11 23.95 2.19
N THR A 266 11.06 24.55 1.68
CA THR A 266 9.93 25.07 2.44
C THR A 266 8.62 24.35 2.09
N ARG A 267 7.63 24.43 3.00
CA ARG A 267 6.29 23.89 2.74
C ARG A 267 5.62 24.52 1.51
N PRO A 268 5.66 25.87 1.27
CA PRO A 268 5.08 26.43 0.04
C PRO A 268 5.72 25.89 -1.24
N GLU A 269 7.02 25.58 -1.23
CA GLU A 269 7.67 24.94 -2.39
C GLU A 269 7.17 23.50 -2.58
N LEU A 270 7.02 22.73 -1.50
CA LEU A 270 6.41 21.41 -1.55
C LEU A 270 4.96 21.48 -2.04
N ASP A 271 4.17 22.43 -1.54
CA ASP A 271 2.77 22.63 -1.92
C ASP A 271 2.65 22.95 -3.43
N GLY A 272 3.58 23.75 -3.96
CA GLY A 272 3.67 24.03 -5.39
C GLY A 272 3.93 22.78 -6.23
N LEU A 273 4.81 21.88 -5.77
CA LEU A 273 5.09 20.60 -6.45
C LEU A 273 3.90 19.64 -6.43
N LEU A 274 3.06 19.73 -5.40
CA LEU A 274 1.90 18.85 -5.20
C LEU A 274 0.64 19.34 -5.94
N ALA A 275 0.57 20.60 -6.35
CA ALA A 275 -0.65 21.22 -6.86
C ALA A 275 -1.26 20.44 -8.04
N ALA A 276 -0.45 20.12 -9.06
CA ALA A 276 -0.93 19.42 -10.26
C ALA A 276 -1.26 17.93 -9.98
N PRO A 277 -0.39 17.12 -9.33
CA PRO A 277 -0.75 15.75 -8.97
C PRO A 277 -2.01 15.63 -8.12
N LEU A 278 -2.23 16.58 -7.20
CA LEU A 278 -3.40 16.58 -6.33
C LEU A 278 -4.68 16.98 -7.08
N ALA A 279 -4.61 17.87 -8.07
CA ALA A 279 -5.74 18.17 -8.94
C ALA A 279 -6.17 16.92 -9.73
N GLY A 280 -5.22 16.22 -10.37
CA GLY A 280 -5.53 14.98 -11.07
C GLY A 280 -6.07 13.86 -10.17
N PHE A 281 -5.64 13.82 -8.90
CA PHE A 281 -6.21 12.92 -7.91
C PHE A 281 -7.70 13.25 -7.60
N LEU A 282 -8.04 14.53 -7.47
CA LEU A 282 -9.42 14.97 -7.25
C LEU A 282 -10.32 14.62 -8.43
N ASP A 283 -9.81 14.78 -9.67
CA ASP A 283 -10.50 14.34 -10.87
C ASP A 283 -10.75 12.82 -10.84
N ALA A 284 -9.74 12.02 -10.48
CA ALA A 284 -9.87 10.56 -10.37
C ALA A 284 -10.90 10.13 -9.29
N LEU A 285 -11.00 10.87 -8.20
CA LEU A 285 -12.03 10.64 -7.18
C LEU A 285 -13.44 10.98 -7.74
N GLY A 286 -13.57 12.07 -8.47
CA GLY A 286 -14.80 12.46 -9.18
C GLY A 286 -15.25 11.35 -10.14
N ASP A 287 -14.35 10.88 -10.98
CA ASP A 287 -14.58 9.76 -11.91
C ASP A 287 -15.00 8.47 -11.19
N LEU A 288 -14.44 8.19 -10.02
CA LEU A 288 -14.82 7.02 -9.22
C LEU A 288 -16.26 7.14 -8.72
N LEU A 289 -16.67 8.32 -8.23
CA LEU A 289 -18.03 8.58 -7.79
C LEU A 289 -19.02 8.45 -8.96
N GLU A 290 -18.71 9.06 -10.11
CA GLU A 290 -19.55 9.00 -11.32
C GLU A 290 -19.74 7.58 -11.84
N ARG A 291 -18.66 6.79 -11.95
CA ARG A 291 -18.72 5.38 -12.37
C ARG A 291 -19.62 4.54 -11.48
N ASN A 292 -19.66 4.83 -10.18
CA ASN A 292 -20.53 4.14 -9.23
C ASN A 292 -21.90 4.81 -9.08
N ARG A 293 -22.21 5.85 -9.89
CA ARG A 293 -23.48 6.60 -9.86
C ARG A 293 -23.80 7.21 -8.49
N ILE A 294 -22.75 7.69 -7.80
CA ILE A 294 -22.86 8.32 -6.49
C ILE A 294 -22.86 9.83 -6.70
N PRO A 295 -23.98 10.52 -6.44
CA PRO A 295 -24.00 11.97 -6.50
C PRO A 295 -23.16 12.55 -5.36
N ALA A 296 -22.55 13.72 -5.57
CA ALA A 296 -21.73 14.38 -4.57
C ALA A 296 -22.47 14.58 -3.21
N SER A 297 -23.79 14.76 -3.26
CA SER A 297 -24.64 14.88 -2.06
C SER A 297 -24.76 13.60 -1.23
N ALA A 298 -24.43 12.44 -1.78
CA ALA A 298 -24.43 11.16 -1.07
C ALA A 298 -23.08 10.90 -0.37
N LEU A 299 -22.02 11.64 -0.71
CA LEU A 299 -20.74 11.56 -0.04
C LEU A 299 -20.86 12.21 1.35
N SER A 300 -20.74 11.43 2.40
CA SER A 300 -20.91 11.86 3.79
C SER A 300 -19.60 12.22 4.47
N ALA A 301 -18.48 11.63 4.03
CA ALA A 301 -17.15 11.94 4.52
C ALA A 301 -16.08 11.41 3.56
N VAL A 302 -14.88 11.99 3.65
CA VAL A 302 -13.66 11.43 3.09
C VAL A 302 -12.77 11.00 4.24
N ALA A 303 -12.37 9.75 4.23
CA ALA A 303 -11.43 9.16 5.17
C ALA A 303 -10.03 9.14 4.54
N THR A 304 -9.01 9.69 5.22
CA THR A 304 -7.64 9.75 4.72
C THR A 304 -6.70 8.95 5.60
N VAL A 305 -5.92 8.08 4.98
CA VAL A 305 -4.93 7.21 5.64
C VAL A 305 -3.64 7.13 4.81
N GLY A 306 -2.65 6.37 5.29
CA GLY A 306 -1.33 6.29 4.67
C GLY A 306 -0.41 7.43 5.06
N GLY A 307 0.88 7.31 4.73
CA GLY A 307 1.89 8.30 5.11
C GLY A 307 1.68 9.68 4.52
N GLY A 308 1.16 9.74 3.28
CA GLY A 308 0.87 11.00 2.59
C GLY A 308 -0.28 11.80 3.21
N ALA A 309 -1.22 11.14 3.90
CA ALA A 309 -2.31 11.83 4.59
C ALA A 309 -1.84 12.79 5.70
N ALA A 310 -0.57 12.68 6.13
CA ALA A 310 0.04 13.63 7.06
C ALA A 310 0.43 14.97 6.40
N ILE A 311 0.41 15.08 5.07
CA ILE A 311 0.73 16.32 4.36
C ILE A 311 -0.47 17.28 4.44
N PRO A 312 -0.33 18.48 5.07
CA PRO A 312 -1.47 19.36 5.36
C PRO A 312 -2.25 19.80 4.12
N LEU A 313 -1.56 20.05 2.99
CA LEU A 313 -2.18 20.46 1.72
C LEU A 313 -3.24 19.45 1.24
N ILE A 314 -3.01 18.14 1.45
CA ILE A 314 -3.95 17.10 1.02
C ILE A 314 -5.30 17.27 1.71
N THR A 315 -5.30 17.37 3.04
CA THR A 315 -6.54 17.59 3.82
C THR A 315 -7.20 18.90 3.46
N GLN A 316 -6.41 19.96 3.28
CA GLN A 316 -6.92 21.28 2.90
C GLN A 316 -7.64 21.22 1.55
N ARG A 317 -7.00 20.69 0.50
CA ARG A 317 -7.58 20.64 -0.85
C ARG A 317 -8.80 19.73 -0.93
N LEU A 318 -8.78 18.58 -0.25
CA LEU A 318 -9.96 17.71 -0.14
C LEU A 318 -11.14 18.45 0.52
N SER A 319 -10.89 19.20 1.59
CA SER A 319 -11.93 19.95 2.30
C SER A 319 -12.50 21.11 1.46
N GLU A 320 -11.63 21.83 0.74
CA GLU A 320 -12.04 22.95 -0.13
C GLU A 320 -12.92 22.47 -1.28
N GLU A 321 -12.54 21.37 -1.93
CA GLU A 321 -13.20 20.88 -3.15
C GLU A 321 -14.48 20.12 -2.84
N LEU A 322 -14.44 19.21 -1.87
CA LEU A 322 -15.54 18.27 -1.63
C LEU A 322 -16.56 18.79 -0.62
N ARG A 323 -16.18 19.73 0.25
CA ARG A 323 -17.02 20.35 1.27
C ARG A 323 -17.76 19.36 2.19
N VAL A 324 -17.11 18.22 2.44
CA VAL A 324 -17.55 17.20 3.39
C VAL A 324 -16.50 17.02 4.49
N PRO A 325 -16.83 16.43 5.64
CA PRO A 325 -15.85 16.14 6.69
C PRO A 325 -14.69 15.29 6.16
N ILE A 326 -13.45 15.72 6.46
CA ILE A 326 -12.25 14.92 6.20
C ILE A 326 -11.83 14.28 7.51
N LEU A 327 -11.85 12.96 7.55
CA LEU A 327 -11.58 12.16 8.75
C LEU A 327 -10.21 11.53 8.61
N THR A 328 -9.34 11.74 9.59
CA THR A 328 -8.01 11.16 9.64
C THR A 328 -7.64 10.76 11.07
N LEU A 329 -6.68 9.87 11.21
CA LEU A 329 -6.08 9.50 12.49
C LEU A 329 -4.87 10.40 12.80
N PRO A 330 -4.49 10.59 14.07
CA PRO A 330 -3.28 11.33 14.43
C PRO A 330 -2.01 10.74 13.79
N GLN A 331 -1.98 9.43 13.56
CA GLN A 331 -0.92 8.71 12.88
C GLN A 331 -1.51 7.89 11.72
N PRO A 332 -1.84 8.53 10.58
CA PRO A 332 -2.58 7.88 9.51
C PRO A 332 -1.82 6.72 8.85
N ALA A 333 -0.50 6.70 8.94
CA ALA A 333 0.34 5.61 8.45
C ALA A 333 0.18 4.29 9.24
N LEU A 334 -0.40 4.34 10.45
CA LEU A 334 -0.63 3.16 11.29
C LEU A 334 -2.03 2.57 11.12
N ALA A 335 -2.93 3.24 10.40
CA ALA A 335 -4.36 2.93 10.31
C ALA A 335 -4.62 1.45 9.99
N ALA A 336 -3.98 0.93 8.94
CA ALA A 336 -4.20 -0.44 8.49
C ALA A 336 -3.82 -1.49 9.55
N ALA A 337 -2.66 -1.33 10.20
CA ALA A 337 -2.23 -2.26 11.24
C ALA A 337 -3.07 -2.12 12.52
N ALA A 338 -3.43 -0.91 12.91
CA ALA A 338 -4.29 -0.66 14.07
C ALA A 338 -5.69 -1.28 13.89
N GLY A 339 -6.29 -1.11 12.71
CA GLY A 339 -7.56 -1.74 12.37
C GLY A 339 -7.47 -3.26 12.25
N ALA A 340 -6.35 -3.80 11.75
CA ALA A 340 -6.09 -5.23 11.73
C ALA A 340 -6.03 -5.80 13.15
N ALA A 341 -5.37 -5.10 14.09
CA ALA A 341 -5.36 -5.49 15.52
C ALA A 341 -6.74 -5.43 16.13
N ALA A 342 -7.54 -4.39 15.82
CA ALA A 342 -8.91 -4.26 16.31
C ALA A 342 -9.82 -5.38 15.79
N LEU A 343 -9.72 -5.75 14.52
CA LEU A 343 -10.47 -6.87 13.93
C LEU A 343 -10.08 -8.24 14.51
N ALA A 344 -8.86 -8.37 14.96
CA ALA A 344 -8.43 -9.58 15.65
C ALA A 344 -9.04 -9.73 17.04
N ASP A 345 -9.61 -8.66 17.65
CA ASP A 345 -10.31 -8.72 18.94
C ASP A 345 -11.75 -9.26 18.75
N PRO A 346 -12.09 -10.43 19.32
CA PRO A 346 -13.41 -11.01 19.20
C PRO A 346 -14.53 -10.12 19.76
N ALA A 347 -14.21 -9.12 20.60
CA ALA A 347 -15.18 -8.17 21.13
C ALA A 347 -15.61 -7.10 20.09
N VAL A 348 -14.84 -6.91 19.02
CA VAL A 348 -15.10 -5.85 17.99
C VAL A 348 -15.93 -6.39 16.83
N SER A 349 -16.05 -7.70 16.65
CA SER A 349 -16.83 -8.22 15.59
C SER A 349 -17.13 -9.58 15.23
N PRO A 350 -18.22 -10.20 15.08
CA PRO A 350 -18.42 -11.20 14.03
C PRO A 350 -18.98 -10.64 12.70
N ASP A 351 -19.70 -9.54 12.70
CA ASP A 351 -20.48 -9.13 11.52
C ASP A 351 -19.80 -8.11 10.58
N ALA A 352 -18.86 -7.30 11.05
CA ALA A 352 -18.17 -6.32 10.21
C ALA A 352 -17.12 -6.96 9.28
N ALA A 353 -16.53 -8.09 9.66
CA ALA A 353 -15.47 -8.75 8.89
C ALA A 353 -16.00 -9.51 7.67
N THR A 354 -17.24 -10.00 7.70
CA THR A 354 -17.82 -10.80 6.60
C THR A 354 -18.20 -9.99 5.36
N GLY A 355 -18.44 -8.68 5.49
CA GLY A 355 -18.75 -7.81 4.36
C GLY A 355 -17.54 -7.28 3.60
N LEU A 356 -16.34 -7.37 4.20
CA LEU A 356 -15.10 -6.75 3.69
C LEU A 356 -14.00 -7.77 3.34
N ALA A 357 -14.28 -9.08 3.47
CA ALA A 357 -13.34 -10.10 2.99
C ALA A 357 -13.19 -9.99 1.48
N PRO A 358 -11.97 -9.95 0.93
CA PRO A 358 -11.79 -10.07 -0.51
C PRO A 358 -12.45 -11.38 -0.97
N ALA A 359 -13.03 -11.37 -2.18
CA ALA A 359 -13.71 -12.52 -2.80
C ALA A 359 -12.81 -13.77 -3.05
N ALA A 360 -11.84 -14.02 -2.15
CA ALA A 360 -10.87 -15.10 -2.22
C ALA A 360 -11.45 -16.49 -1.84
N ASP A 361 -12.68 -16.55 -1.32
CA ASP A 361 -13.36 -17.81 -0.93
C ASP A 361 -14.50 -18.22 -1.87
N MET A 362 -14.55 -17.70 -3.10
CA MET A 362 -15.33 -18.38 -4.12
C MET A 362 -14.66 -19.73 -4.44
N PRO A 363 -15.33 -20.87 -4.22
CA PRO A 363 -14.76 -22.16 -4.57
C PRO A 363 -14.44 -22.16 -6.06
N THR A 364 -13.18 -22.46 -6.41
CA THR A 364 -12.73 -22.79 -7.76
C THR A 364 -13.38 -24.10 -8.22
N GLY A 365 -14.68 -24.08 -8.39
CA GLY A 365 -15.54 -25.21 -8.77
C GLY A 365 -16.51 -24.86 -9.88
N MET A 366 -16.18 -23.94 -10.76
CA MET A 366 -16.80 -23.92 -12.08
C MET A 366 -15.96 -24.77 -13.02
N SER A 367 -16.41 -26.01 -13.18
CA SER A 367 -15.85 -26.99 -14.08
C SER A 367 -15.77 -26.41 -15.51
N THR A 368 -14.69 -26.73 -16.21
CA THR A 368 -14.47 -26.47 -17.64
C THR A 368 -15.57 -27.01 -18.56
N ALA A 369 -16.61 -27.64 -18.04
CA ALA A 369 -17.77 -28.16 -18.78
C ALA A 369 -18.77 -27.05 -19.26
N ALA A 370 -18.78 -25.87 -18.64
CA ALA A 370 -19.70 -24.78 -19.06
C ALA A 370 -19.20 -24.04 -20.31
N TRP A 371 -17.90 -24.06 -20.59
CA TRP A 371 -17.33 -23.45 -21.79
C TRP A 371 -17.48 -24.32 -23.05
N ALA A 372 -17.52 -25.66 -22.89
CA ALA A 372 -17.74 -26.59 -24.02
C ALA A 372 -19.17 -26.60 -24.54
N ALA A 373 -20.18 -26.27 -23.72
CA ALA A 373 -21.58 -26.20 -24.13
C ALA A 373 -21.90 -24.90 -24.92
N GLY A 374 -21.16 -23.83 -24.70
CA GLY A 374 -21.31 -22.57 -25.46
C GLY A 374 -20.69 -22.60 -26.86
N ALA A 375 -19.64 -23.40 -27.07
CA ALA A 375 -18.97 -23.54 -28.36
C ALA A 375 -19.70 -24.49 -29.32
N ALA A 376 -20.49 -25.45 -28.83
CA ALA A 376 -21.25 -26.37 -29.63
C ALA A 376 -22.55 -25.73 -30.18
N GLY A 377 -23.09 -24.67 -29.57
CA GLY A 377 -24.27 -23.95 -30.04
C GLY A 377 -24.00 -22.98 -31.20
N ALA A 378 -22.78 -22.54 -31.39
CA ALA A 378 -22.38 -21.62 -32.46
C ALA A 378 -21.99 -22.32 -33.77
N ALA A 379 -21.73 -23.63 -33.74
CA ALA A 379 -21.37 -24.43 -34.94
C ALA A 379 -22.57 -25.05 -35.68
N ALA A 380 -23.77 -25.03 -35.08
CA ALA A 380 -24.97 -25.65 -35.68
C ALA A 380 -25.83 -24.68 -36.49
N SER A 381 -25.51 -23.42 -36.64
CA SER A 381 -26.28 -22.42 -37.36
C SER A 381 -25.66 -21.93 -38.69
N GLN A 382 -24.61 -22.59 -39.21
CA GLN A 382 -23.95 -22.23 -40.47
C GLN A 382 -23.95 -23.33 -41.55
N SER A 383 -24.87 -24.29 -41.50
CA SER A 383 -25.01 -25.30 -42.57
C SER A 383 -26.41 -25.36 -43.16
N ALA A 384 -26.90 -24.24 -43.69
CA ALA A 384 -28.09 -24.25 -44.56
C ALA A 384 -28.11 -22.99 -45.43
N SER A 385 -27.31 -22.94 -46.47
CA SER A 385 -27.55 -22.23 -47.73
C SER A 385 -26.41 -22.51 -48.70
N ASP A 386 -26.46 -23.67 -49.34
CA ASP A 386 -25.73 -23.94 -50.56
C ASP A 386 -26.73 -24.19 -51.66
N GLY A 387 -26.76 -23.33 -52.62
CA GLY A 387 -27.59 -23.39 -53.81
C GLY A 387 -26.87 -22.67 -54.93
N SER A 388 -26.10 -23.42 -55.69
CA SER A 388 -25.52 -23.01 -56.99
C SER A 388 -26.54 -22.49 -57.98
N PRO A 389 -26.16 -21.68 -59.02
CA PRO A 389 -25.62 -22.36 -60.20
C PRO A 389 -24.48 -21.60 -60.95
N SER A 390 -23.75 -22.38 -61.70
CA SER A 390 -22.78 -22.07 -62.75
C SER A 390 -23.24 -21.02 -63.75
N ALA A 391 -22.30 -20.19 -64.23
CA ALA A 391 -22.25 -19.73 -65.60
C ALA A 391 -20.80 -19.37 -65.96
N THR A 392 -20.28 -20.07 -66.94
CA THR A 392 -19.13 -19.85 -67.82
C THR A 392 -19.23 -18.49 -68.57
N PHE A 393 -18.12 -17.79 -68.79
CA PHE A 393 -17.61 -17.37 -70.11
C PHE A 393 -16.42 -16.39 -70.02
N ARG A 394 -15.36 -16.80 -70.73
CA ARG A 394 -14.20 -16.12 -71.34
C ARG A 394 -13.18 -15.39 -70.43
#